data_417c7b6bbd2bea1590977b33791a643e
#
_entry.id   417c7b6bbd2bea1590977b33791a643e
#
_cell.length_a   1.000
_cell.length_b   1.000
_cell.length_c   1.000
_cell.angle_alpha   90.00
_cell.angle_beta   90.00
_cell.angle_gamma   90.00
#
_symmetry.space_group_name_H-M   'P 1'
#
loop_
_entity.id
_entity.type
_entity.pdbx_description
1 polymer ?
#
loop_
_entity_poly.entity_id
_entity_poly.type
_entity_poly.pdbx_seq_one_letter_code
_entity_poly.pdbx_strand_id
1 'polypeptide(L)'
;PFPLDVTDSEKCKNVFENIRNKIGEIDISVFCTGIHDPKSEKSLNLEKVKKIMEVNFFGTVHSINSVYEYYKSRKSGHISIVSSVAGYRGLPAAGAYCASKSALSSFAESLYFDLKRFNVRVSLVSPGFIKTPMTDKNDFPMPMIKSPEFAADQMFKGLTKNKGFEIHFPKSFTSIMK
;
A
#
# COMPACT_ATOMS: atom_id res chain seq x y z
N PRO A 1 19.48 -4.20 -1.55
CA PRO A 1 18.17 -4.70 -1.96
C PRO A 1 18.11 -6.23 -1.81
N PHE A 2 16.91 -6.73 -1.52
CA PHE A 2 16.59 -8.16 -1.43
C PHE A 2 15.51 -8.46 -2.46
N PRO A 3 15.73 -9.34 -3.44
CA PRO A 3 14.68 -9.76 -4.37
C PRO A 3 13.55 -10.46 -3.61
N LEU A 4 12.30 -10.04 -3.86
CA LEU A 4 11.13 -10.57 -3.18
C LEU A 4 9.94 -10.66 -4.14
N ASP A 5 9.36 -11.85 -4.24
CA ASP A 5 8.01 -12.03 -4.74
C ASP A 5 7.06 -12.07 -3.53
N VAL A 6 6.22 -11.06 -3.40
CA VAL A 6 5.30 -10.91 -2.26
C VAL A 6 4.17 -11.95 -2.24
N THR A 7 3.95 -12.67 -3.33
CA THR A 7 2.97 -13.76 -3.38
C THR A 7 3.44 -15.02 -2.63
N ASP A 8 4.74 -15.09 -2.33
CA ASP A 8 5.37 -16.16 -1.55
C ASP A 8 5.52 -15.72 -0.07
N SER A 9 4.63 -16.19 0.78
CA SER A 9 4.60 -15.80 2.20
C SER A 9 5.85 -16.23 2.97
N GLU A 10 6.45 -17.38 2.63
CA GLU A 10 7.68 -17.84 3.28
C GLU A 10 8.88 -16.99 2.87
N LYS A 11 8.97 -16.58 1.60
CA LYS A 11 9.99 -15.62 1.18
C LYS A 11 9.83 -14.28 1.88
N CYS A 12 8.61 -13.81 2.11
CA CYS A 12 8.39 -12.58 2.87
C CYS A 12 9.01 -12.66 4.26
N LYS A 13 8.79 -13.75 5.00
CA LYS A 13 9.39 -13.98 6.32
C LYS A 13 10.90 -14.02 6.24
N ASN A 14 11.44 -14.86 5.35
CA ASN A 14 12.89 -15.04 5.20
C ASN A 14 13.60 -13.73 4.84
N VAL A 15 13.03 -12.92 3.94
CA VAL A 15 13.58 -11.61 3.58
C VAL A 15 13.54 -10.66 4.76
N PHE A 16 12.44 -10.62 5.52
CA PHE A 16 12.34 -9.78 6.71
C PHE A 16 13.39 -10.16 7.77
N GLU A 17 13.58 -11.45 8.05
CA GLU A 17 14.61 -11.93 8.97
C GLU A 17 16.02 -11.58 8.50
N ASN A 18 16.31 -11.77 7.21
CA ASN A 18 17.59 -11.39 6.61
C ASN A 18 17.86 -9.89 6.72
N ILE A 19 16.83 -9.04 6.54
CA ILE A 19 16.96 -7.59 6.73
C ILE A 19 17.31 -7.30 8.19
N ARG A 20 16.58 -7.87 9.15
CA ARG A 20 16.84 -7.67 10.58
C ARG A 20 18.24 -8.10 10.98
N ASN A 21 18.67 -9.27 10.52
CA ASN A 21 20.01 -9.78 10.82
C ASN A 21 21.11 -8.88 10.27
N LYS A 22 20.85 -8.19 9.14
CA LYS A 22 21.84 -7.34 8.48
C LYS A 22 21.89 -5.91 9.01
N ILE A 23 20.74 -5.32 9.34
CA ILE A 23 20.65 -3.89 9.69
C ILE A 23 20.14 -3.63 11.12
N GLY A 24 19.69 -4.68 11.83
CA GLY A 24 19.16 -4.55 13.19
C GLY A 24 17.67 -4.24 13.23
N GLU A 25 17.25 -3.43 14.18
CA GLU A 25 15.85 -3.10 14.41
C GLU A 25 15.25 -2.26 13.28
N ILE A 26 13.98 -2.56 12.94
CA ILE A 26 13.22 -1.83 11.93
C ILE A 26 12.12 -1.05 12.66
N ASP A 27 12.08 0.26 12.47
CA ASP A 27 11.09 1.13 13.10
C ASP A 27 9.86 1.39 12.23
N ILE A 28 10.03 1.42 10.90
CA ILE A 28 8.96 1.68 9.94
C ILE A 28 9.05 0.68 8.79
N SER A 29 7.93 0.01 8.49
CA SER A 29 7.77 -0.79 7.28
C SER A 29 6.73 -0.17 6.37
N VAL A 30 7.11 0.11 5.12
CA VAL A 30 6.24 0.69 4.09
C VAL A 30 5.92 -0.38 3.04
N PHE A 31 4.64 -0.75 2.94
CA PHE A 31 4.16 -1.75 1.99
C PHE A 31 3.56 -1.06 0.78
N CYS A 32 4.35 -0.98 -0.32
CA CYS A 32 4.04 -0.22 -1.52
C CYS A 32 3.84 -1.10 -2.76
N THR A 33 3.64 -2.40 -2.57
CA THR A 33 3.46 -3.35 -3.67
C THR A 33 2.13 -3.13 -4.38
N GLY A 34 2.14 -3.28 -5.69
CA GLY A 34 0.91 -3.26 -6.48
C GLY A 34 1.17 -3.34 -7.97
N ILE A 35 0.20 -3.93 -8.66
CA ILE A 35 0.12 -3.98 -10.12
C ILE A 35 -1.23 -3.42 -10.57
N HIS A 36 -1.24 -2.82 -11.74
CA HIS A 36 -2.44 -2.36 -12.46
C HIS A 36 -2.14 -2.33 -13.94
N ASP A 37 -3.10 -2.76 -14.74
CA ASP A 37 -3.04 -2.66 -16.19
C ASP A 37 -4.44 -2.36 -16.75
N PRO A 38 -4.79 -1.08 -16.95
CA PRO A 38 -6.14 -0.66 -17.36
C PRO A 38 -6.54 -1.24 -18.71
N LYS A 39 -5.59 -1.51 -19.61
CA LYS A 39 -5.90 -2.15 -20.91
C LYS A 39 -6.43 -3.56 -20.73
N SER A 40 -5.96 -4.26 -19.71
CA SER A 40 -6.38 -5.61 -19.40
C SER A 40 -7.69 -5.68 -18.60
N GLU A 41 -8.13 -4.59 -17.99
CA GLU A 41 -9.34 -4.50 -17.17
C GLU A 41 -10.55 -3.93 -17.92
N LYS A 42 -10.43 -3.65 -19.23
CA LYS A 42 -11.58 -3.22 -20.08
C LYS A 42 -12.67 -4.29 -20.22
N SER A 43 -12.36 -5.54 -19.92
CA SER A 43 -13.33 -6.65 -19.88
C SER A 43 -13.12 -7.46 -18.60
N LEU A 44 -14.21 -8.03 -18.08
CA LEU A 44 -14.12 -8.90 -16.91
C LEU A 44 -13.36 -10.18 -17.25
N ASN A 45 -12.23 -10.40 -16.57
CA ASN A 45 -11.40 -11.58 -16.70
C ASN A 45 -11.02 -12.08 -15.31
N LEU A 46 -11.52 -13.25 -14.92
CA LEU A 46 -11.36 -13.81 -13.58
C LEU A 46 -9.88 -14.03 -13.20
N GLU A 47 -9.07 -14.52 -14.12
CA GLU A 47 -7.66 -14.79 -13.84
C GLU A 47 -6.87 -13.49 -13.58
N LYS A 48 -7.21 -12.41 -14.28
CA LYS A 48 -6.64 -11.10 -14.03
C LYS A 48 -7.09 -10.52 -12.67
N VAL A 49 -8.37 -10.69 -12.34
CA VAL A 49 -8.89 -10.30 -11.02
C VAL A 49 -8.13 -11.03 -9.93
N LYS A 50 -8.00 -12.36 -10.02
CA LYS A 50 -7.24 -13.17 -9.06
C LYS A 50 -5.80 -12.69 -8.94
N LYS A 51 -5.10 -12.47 -10.07
CA LYS A 51 -3.70 -12.02 -10.08
C LYS A 51 -3.52 -10.66 -9.40
N ILE A 52 -4.41 -9.71 -9.67
CA ILE A 52 -4.36 -8.38 -9.05
C ILE A 52 -4.62 -8.49 -7.54
N MET A 53 -5.61 -9.27 -7.12
CA MET A 53 -5.88 -9.50 -5.70
C MET A 53 -4.72 -10.23 -5.02
N GLU A 54 -4.14 -11.22 -5.65
CA GLU A 54 -3.01 -11.99 -5.13
C GLU A 54 -1.80 -11.09 -4.86
N VAL A 55 -1.42 -10.24 -5.83
CA VAL A 55 -0.27 -9.36 -5.67
C VAL A 55 -0.58 -8.18 -4.74
N ASN A 56 -1.69 -7.46 -5.00
CA ASN A 56 -1.94 -6.19 -4.33
C ASN A 56 -2.43 -6.37 -2.89
N PHE A 57 -3.34 -7.32 -2.66
CA PHE A 57 -3.91 -7.56 -1.34
C PHE A 57 -3.16 -8.65 -0.59
N PHE A 58 -3.18 -9.90 -1.06
CA PHE A 58 -2.55 -10.99 -0.34
C PHE A 58 -1.04 -10.81 -0.21
N GLY A 59 -0.34 -10.34 -1.24
CA GLY A 59 1.09 -10.05 -1.18
C GLY A 59 1.43 -8.98 -0.13
N THR A 60 0.57 -7.96 0.02
CA THR A 60 0.72 -6.97 1.09
C THR A 60 0.46 -7.60 2.46
N VAL A 61 -0.56 -8.45 2.59
CA VAL A 61 -0.89 -9.17 3.84
C VAL A 61 0.25 -10.13 4.24
N HIS A 62 0.83 -10.89 3.29
CA HIS A 62 2.00 -11.74 3.55
C HIS A 62 3.17 -10.92 4.09
N SER A 63 3.44 -9.78 3.46
CA SER A 63 4.52 -8.89 3.89
C SER A 63 4.27 -8.28 5.29
N ILE A 64 3.02 -7.89 5.59
CA ILE A 64 2.64 -7.40 6.93
C ILE A 64 2.75 -8.52 7.96
N ASN A 65 2.32 -9.75 7.64
CA ASN A 65 2.41 -10.89 8.53
C ASN A 65 3.85 -11.18 8.97
N SER A 66 4.84 -10.92 8.11
CA SER A 66 6.26 -11.11 8.45
C SER A 66 6.76 -10.15 9.54
N VAL A 67 6.13 -8.97 9.70
CA VAL A 67 6.53 -7.94 10.68
C VAL A 67 5.57 -7.84 11.88
N TYR A 68 4.39 -8.46 11.78
CA TYR A 68 3.29 -8.27 12.72
C TYR A 68 3.64 -8.62 14.17
N GLU A 69 4.08 -9.85 14.42
CA GLU A 69 4.45 -10.30 15.78
C GLU A 69 5.74 -9.63 16.27
N TYR A 70 6.65 -9.26 15.38
CA TYR A 70 7.85 -8.50 15.72
C TYR A 70 7.49 -7.13 16.33
N TYR A 71 6.64 -6.34 15.68
CA TYR A 71 6.24 -5.05 16.21
C TYR A 71 5.35 -5.17 17.46
N LYS A 72 4.46 -6.15 17.46
CA LYS A 72 3.56 -6.41 18.59
C LYS A 72 4.32 -6.79 19.86
N SER A 73 5.30 -7.69 19.77
CA SER A 73 6.14 -8.09 20.91
C SER A 73 7.05 -6.98 21.39
N ARG A 74 7.61 -6.19 20.45
CA ARG A 74 8.45 -5.02 20.74
C ARG A 74 7.65 -3.86 21.35
N LYS A 75 6.32 -3.85 21.21
CA LYS A 75 5.43 -2.74 21.57
C LYS A 75 5.84 -1.40 20.98
N SER A 76 6.40 -1.44 19.79
CA SER A 76 6.92 -0.28 19.05
C SER A 76 7.05 -0.63 17.59
N GLY A 77 6.73 0.31 16.71
CA GLY A 77 6.87 0.18 15.26
C GLY A 77 5.79 0.91 14.50
N HIS A 78 5.94 0.94 13.18
CA HIS A 78 5.01 1.61 12.30
C HIS A 78 4.80 0.81 11.01
N ILE A 79 3.58 0.34 10.80
CA ILE A 79 3.11 -0.31 9.57
C ILE A 79 2.45 0.75 8.69
N SER A 80 2.99 1.00 7.50
CA SER A 80 2.41 1.93 6.53
C SER A 80 1.98 1.19 5.27
N ILE A 81 0.70 1.26 4.93
CA ILE A 81 0.09 0.54 3.81
C ILE A 81 -0.23 1.53 2.70
N VAL A 82 0.31 1.30 1.50
CA VAL A 82 0.05 2.16 0.35
C VAL A 82 -1.14 1.62 -0.45
N SER A 83 -2.27 2.30 -0.27
CA SER A 83 -3.49 2.13 -1.05
C SER A 83 -3.49 3.07 -2.27
N SER A 84 -4.59 3.75 -2.53
CA SER A 84 -4.80 4.72 -3.61
C SER A 84 -6.13 5.45 -3.39
N VAL A 85 -6.35 6.57 -4.04
CA VAL A 85 -7.70 7.15 -4.21
C VAL A 85 -8.69 6.18 -4.89
N ALA A 86 -8.18 5.22 -5.67
CA ALA A 86 -8.96 4.12 -6.23
C ALA A 86 -9.53 3.17 -5.15
N GLY A 87 -9.04 3.25 -3.92
CA GLY A 87 -9.62 2.56 -2.77
C GLY A 87 -10.86 3.24 -2.19
N TYR A 88 -11.15 4.49 -2.56
CA TYR A 88 -12.36 5.19 -2.10
C TYR A 88 -13.58 4.87 -2.95
N ARG A 89 -13.40 4.74 -4.26
CA ARG A 89 -14.49 4.52 -5.23
C ARG A 89 -14.03 3.65 -6.38
N GLY A 90 -14.97 2.93 -7.00
CA GLY A 90 -14.75 2.22 -8.26
C GLY A 90 -14.49 3.21 -9.40
N LEU A 91 -13.53 2.88 -10.26
CA LEU A 91 -13.17 3.65 -11.46
C LEU A 91 -13.34 2.79 -12.70
N PRO A 92 -13.67 3.39 -13.88
CA PRO A 92 -13.74 2.65 -15.13
C PRO A 92 -12.43 1.92 -15.45
N ALA A 93 -12.52 0.73 -16.02
CA ALA A 93 -11.39 -0.13 -16.40
C ALA A 93 -10.34 -0.35 -15.26
N ALA A 94 -10.82 -0.41 -14.01
CA ALA A 94 -9.97 -0.59 -12.82
C ALA A 94 -10.68 -1.41 -11.72
N GLY A 95 -11.62 -2.28 -12.08
CA GLY A 95 -12.48 -2.96 -11.12
C GLY A 95 -11.70 -3.81 -10.11
N ALA A 96 -10.79 -4.65 -10.56
CA ALA A 96 -9.95 -5.48 -9.70
C ALA A 96 -8.96 -4.64 -8.89
N TYR A 97 -8.37 -3.63 -9.52
CA TYR A 97 -7.45 -2.71 -8.85
C TYR A 97 -8.16 -1.93 -7.73
N CYS A 98 -9.32 -1.32 -8.03
CA CYS A 98 -10.12 -0.61 -7.02
C CYS A 98 -10.50 -1.53 -5.87
N ALA A 99 -10.99 -2.74 -6.16
CA ALA A 99 -11.33 -3.72 -5.14
C ALA A 99 -10.14 -4.07 -4.26
N SER A 100 -8.95 -4.30 -4.84
CA SER A 100 -7.74 -4.60 -4.09
C SER A 100 -7.31 -3.44 -3.17
N LYS A 101 -7.43 -2.19 -3.63
CA LYS A 101 -7.08 -1.00 -2.85
C LYS A 101 -8.13 -0.68 -1.78
N SER A 102 -9.41 -0.93 -2.03
CA SER A 102 -10.47 -0.84 -1.02
C SER A 102 -10.26 -1.89 0.09
N ALA A 103 -9.93 -3.13 -0.28
CA ALA A 103 -9.62 -4.18 0.67
C ALA A 103 -8.44 -3.80 1.57
N LEU A 104 -7.36 -3.22 1.02
CA LEU A 104 -6.24 -2.71 1.80
C LEU A 104 -6.63 -1.58 2.74
N SER A 105 -7.53 -0.68 2.32
CA SER A 105 -7.97 0.43 3.15
C SER A 105 -8.75 -0.07 4.37
N SER A 106 -9.72 -0.98 4.17
CA SER A 106 -10.48 -1.60 5.25
C SER A 106 -9.59 -2.45 6.17
N PHE A 107 -8.65 -3.21 5.61
CA PHE A 107 -7.69 -3.99 6.38
C PHE A 107 -6.78 -3.12 7.24
N ALA A 108 -6.30 -2.00 6.69
CA ALA A 108 -5.48 -1.04 7.44
C ALA A 108 -6.25 -0.41 8.62
N GLU A 109 -7.53 -0.08 8.43
CA GLU A 109 -8.39 0.43 9.52
C GLU A 109 -8.54 -0.60 10.64
N SER A 110 -8.80 -1.86 10.31
CA SER A 110 -8.89 -2.94 11.30
C SER A 110 -7.57 -3.08 12.08
N LEU A 111 -6.45 -3.17 11.37
CA LEU A 111 -5.13 -3.25 11.99
C LEU A 111 -4.81 -2.04 12.88
N TYR A 112 -5.25 -0.85 12.51
CA TYR A 112 -5.06 0.36 13.33
C TYR A 112 -5.67 0.20 14.72
N PHE A 113 -6.89 -0.34 14.82
CA PHE A 113 -7.53 -0.59 16.11
C PHE A 113 -6.87 -1.73 16.87
N ASP A 114 -6.57 -2.84 16.19
CA ASP A 114 -6.01 -4.05 16.80
C ASP A 114 -4.61 -3.80 17.40
N LEU A 115 -3.79 -3.02 16.70
CA LEU A 115 -2.39 -2.78 17.08
C LEU A 115 -2.18 -1.59 18.01
N LYS A 116 -3.19 -0.73 18.18
CA LYS A 116 -3.13 0.44 19.06
C LYS A 116 -2.74 0.08 20.51
N ARG A 117 -3.30 -1.00 21.05
CA ARG A 117 -3.01 -1.49 22.40
C ARG A 117 -1.58 -1.99 22.59
N PHE A 118 -0.88 -2.28 21.50
CA PHE A 118 0.52 -2.69 21.50
C PHE A 118 1.47 -1.54 21.19
N ASN A 119 0.99 -0.29 21.16
CA ASN A 119 1.77 0.88 20.81
C ASN A 119 2.45 0.79 19.42
N VAL A 120 1.83 0.04 18.49
CA VAL A 120 2.25 -0.05 17.09
C VAL A 120 1.38 0.87 16.25
N ARG A 121 2.02 1.76 15.50
CA ARG A 121 1.30 2.67 14.61
C ARG A 121 0.91 1.94 13.33
N VAL A 122 -0.25 2.28 12.82
CA VAL A 122 -0.67 1.90 11.46
C VAL A 122 -1.08 3.15 10.72
N SER A 123 -0.64 3.31 9.49
CA SER A 123 -1.08 4.38 8.60
C SER A 123 -1.45 3.87 7.22
N LEU A 124 -2.45 4.49 6.64
CA LEU A 124 -2.89 4.30 5.27
C LEU A 124 -2.37 5.45 4.42
N VAL A 125 -1.73 5.14 3.29
CA VAL A 125 -1.31 6.14 2.31
C VAL A 125 -2.22 6.02 1.09
N SER A 126 -2.90 7.12 0.75
CA SER A 126 -3.86 7.18 -0.37
C SER A 126 -3.41 8.21 -1.42
N PRO A 127 -2.46 7.86 -2.31
CA PRO A 127 -2.02 8.76 -3.37
C PRO A 127 -3.10 8.93 -4.44
N GLY A 128 -3.15 10.14 -5.04
CA GLY A 128 -3.75 10.35 -6.35
C GLY A 128 -2.84 9.84 -7.48
N PHE A 129 -2.94 10.46 -8.65
CA PHE A 129 -2.09 10.09 -9.79
C PHE A 129 -0.63 10.53 -9.58
N ILE A 130 0.28 9.56 -9.68
CA ILE A 130 1.74 9.78 -9.63
C ILE A 130 2.34 9.29 -10.92
N LYS A 131 3.21 10.10 -11.54
CA LYS A 131 3.87 9.75 -12.80
C LYS A 131 4.85 8.60 -12.57
N THR A 132 4.49 7.43 -13.06
CA THR A 132 5.25 6.17 -12.89
C THR A 132 5.02 5.28 -14.10
N PRO A 133 5.85 4.25 -14.35
CA PRO A 133 5.61 3.28 -15.41
C PRO A 133 4.22 2.59 -15.35
N MET A 134 3.59 2.55 -14.18
CA MET A 134 2.23 2.04 -14.02
C MET A 134 1.21 3.01 -14.63
N THR A 135 1.33 4.30 -14.35
CA THR A 135 0.40 5.34 -14.85
C THR A 135 0.65 5.70 -16.32
N ASP A 136 1.85 5.45 -16.85
CA ASP A 136 2.15 5.63 -18.28
C ASP A 136 1.31 4.71 -19.19
N LYS A 137 0.72 3.65 -18.63
CA LYS A 137 -0.20 2.74 -19.35
C LYS A 137 -1.62 3.26 -19.47
N ASN A 138 -1.97 4.31 -18.72
CA ASN A 138 -3.30 4.89 -18.72
C ASN A 138 -3.58 5.64 -20.02
N ASP A 139 -4.76 5.43 -20.60
CA ASP A 139 -5.24 6.10 -21.81
C ASP A 139 -6.37 7.12 -21.51
N PHE A 140 -6.45 7.57 -20.27
CA PHE A 140 -7.44 8.53 -19.78
C PHE A 140 -6.81 9.72 -19.08
N PRO A 141 -7.51 10.86 -18.95
CA PRO A 141 -6.99 12.04 -18.25
C PRO A 141 -6.67 11.74 -16.79
N MET A 142 -5.49 12.16 -16.35
CA MET A 142 -5.03 12.03 -14.98
C MET A 142 -4.90 13.43 -14.34
N PRO A 143 -6.00 14.01 -13.82
CA PRO A 143 -5.97 15.35 -13.25
C PRO A 143 -5.03 15.42 -12.06
N MET A 144 -4.32 16.54 -11.95
CA MET A 144 -3.41 16.83 -10.84
C MET A 144 -2.31 15.80 -10.63
N ILE A 145 -1.87 15.10 -11.69
CA ILE A 145 -0.75 14.17 -11.62
C ILE A 145 0.48 14.83 -11.00
N LYS A 146 1.16 14.12 -10.13
CA LYS A 146 2.35 14.57 -9.39
C LYS A 146 3.56 13.70 -9.70
N SER A 147 4.75 14.23 -9.40
CA SER A 147 5.99 13.47 -9.55
C SER A 147 6.20 12.45 -8.42
N PRO A 148 7.04 11.44 -8.61
CA PRO A 148 7.44 10.51 -7.55
C PRO A 148 8.11 11.21 -6.36
N GLU A 149 8.90 12.25 -6.60
CA GLU A 149 9.59 13.04 -5.56
C GLU A 149 8.58 13.76 -4.68
N PHE A 150 7.54 14.35 -5.28
CA PHE A 150 6.43 14.94 -4.52
C PHE A 150 5.75 13.89 -3.64
N ALA A 151 5.46 12.71 -4.19
CA ALA A 151 4.82 11.64 -3.43
C ALA A 151 5.71 11.18 -2.26
N ALA A 152 7.00 10.99 -2.50
CA ALA A 152 7.97 10.61 -1.47
C ALA A 152 8.06 11.65 -0.35
N ASP A 153 8.10 12.94 -0.68
CA ASP A 153 8.10 14.05 0.30
C ASP A 153 6.82 14.05 1.15
N GLN A 154 5.64 13.88 0.52
CA GLN A 154 4.37 13.83 1.26
C GLN A 154 4.28 12.59 2.16
N MET A 155 4.74 11.44 1.68
CA MET A 155 4.82 10.21 2.49
C MET A 155 5.78 10.41 3.67
N PHE A 156 6.99 10.90 3.42
CA PHE A 156 7.98 11.13 4.47
C PHE A 156 7.44 12.08 5.56
N LYS A 157 6.85 13.22 5.17
CA LYS A 157 6.22 14.15 6.11
C LYS A 157 5.07 13.51 6.88
N GLY A 158 4.23 12.72 6.21
CA GLY A 158 3.12 12.04 6.84
C GLY A 158 3.57 10.97 7.83
N LEU A 159 4.58 10.17 7.48
CA LEU A 159 5.10 9.11 8.33
C LEU A 159 5.86 9.62 9.56
N THR A 160 6.60 10.75 9.41
CA THR A 160 7.48 11.27 10.46
C THR A 160 6.82 12.35 11.33
N LYS A 161 6.01 13.24 10.72
CA LYS A 161 5.46 14.42 11.41
C LYS A 161 3.99 14.30 11.76
N ASN A 162 3.21 13.55 10.97
CA ASN A 162 1.77 13.40 11.20
C ASN A 162 1.49 12.13 12.01
N LYS A 163 0.68 12.25 13.06
CA LYS A 163 0.20 11.12 13.87
C LYS A 163 -1.17 10.59 13.43
N GLY A 164 -1.75 11.16 12.38
CA GLY A 164 -3.04 10.71 11.83
C GLY A 164 -2.93 9.34 11.14
N PHE A 165 -4.08 8.67 11.04
CA PHE A 165 -4.17 7.37 10.38
C PHE A 165 -3.93 7.47 8.87
N GLU A 166 -4.53 8.47 8.21
CA GLU A 166 -4.48 8.58 6.75
C GLU A 166 -3.58 9.70 6.26
N ILE A 167 -2.72 9.36 5.29
CA ILE A 167 -1.83 10.25 4.55
C ILE A 167 -2.31 10.26 3.10
N HIS A 168 -2.97 11.35 2.65
CA HIS A 168 -3.49 11.44 1.29
C HIS A 168 -3.01 12.71 0.57
N PHE A 169 -2.75 12.60 -0.71
CA PHE A 169 -2.21 13.69 -1.52
C PHE A 169 -2.45 13.47 -3.03
N PRO A 170 -2.54 14.57 -3.83
CA PRO A 170 -2.68 15.98 -3.40
C PRO A 170 -4.06 16.20 -2.76
N LYS A 171 -4.13 16.95 -1.66
CA LYS A 171 -5.35 17.09 -0.85
C LYS A 171 -6.56 17.60 -1.64
N SER A 172 -6.35 18.52 -2.57
CA SER A 172 -7.40 19.04 -3.44
C SER A 172 -8.10 17.94 -4.25
N PHE A 173 -7.35 17.02 -4.82
CA PHE A 173 -7.90 15.90 -5.60
C PHE A 173 -8.49 14.80 -4.70
N THR A 174 -7.74 14.39 -3.69
CA THR A 174 -8.14 13.27 -2.84
C THR A 174 -9.37 13.57 -2.00
N SER A 175 -9.61 14.85 -1.63
CA SER A 175 -10.83 15.26 -0.92
C SER A 175 -12.09 15.23 -1.81
N ILE A 176 -11.93 15.38 -3.12
CA ILE A 176 -13.06 15.21 -4.07
C ILE A 176 -13.39 13.73 -4.27
N MET A 177 -12.38 12.87 -4.18
CA MET A 177 -12.53 11.43 -4.39
C MET A 177 -13.13 10.69 -3.18
N LYS A 178 -13.07 11.27 -1.99
CA LYS A 178 -13.74 10.77 -0.76
C LYS A 178 -15.24 10.95 -0.82
#